data_ebdaed8b6edcb94f083e9d329670a45c
#
_entry.id   ebdaed8b6edcb94f083e9d329670a45c
#
_cell.length_a   1.000
_cell.length_b   1.000
_cell.length_c   1.000
_cell.angle_alpha   90.00
_cell.angle_beta   90.00
_cell.angle_gamma   90.00
#
_symmetry.space_group_name_H-M   'P 1'
#
loop_
_entity.id
_entity.type
_entity.pdbx_description
1 polymer ?
#
loop_
_entity_poly.entity_id
_entity_poly.type
_entity_poly.pdbx_seq_one_letter_code
_entity_poly.pdbx_strand_id
1 'polypeptide(L)'
;MGISRRTVLDFVAGDKDAIEKVYLEYKNLMFFVIANYVSSKSDIDDILSESFIKAVEGVKNVEDPNKLKAFLTTIAKNQALDFLKKNKPVLCSDVIEDIYGEEDKSNDFLSLIEPLLTNKETIVVYYKIYFSYTWQEIVKETGIPETTARRLYESAKEKLKKGLVV
;
A
#
# COMPACT_ATOMS: atom_id res chain seq x y z
N MET A 1 14.60 -8.72 -3.45
CA MET A 1 14.59 -9.53 -4.68
C MET A 1 13.17 -9.65 -5.19
N GLY A 2 12.97 -9.40 -6.46
CA GLY A 2 11.63 -9.43 -7.05
C GLY A 2 11.14 -10.85 -7.33
N ILE A 3 9.85 -10.98 -7.53
CA ILE A 3 9.20 -12.21 -7.95
C ILE A 3 9.54 -12.50 -9.43
N SER A 4 9.94 -13.73 -9.72
CA SER A 4 10.21 -14.14 -11.09
C SER A 4 8.93 -14.53 -11.84
N ARG A 5 8.98 -14.52 -13.16
CA ARG A 5 7.87 -15.01 -14.01
C ARG A 5 7.47 -16.45 -13.64
N ARG A 6 8.45 -17.31 -13.38
CA ARG A 6 8.19 -18.69 -12.97
C ARG A 6 7.39 -18.74 -11.65
N THR A 7 7.79 -17.94 -10.66
CA THR A 7 7.06 -17.86 -9.40
C THR A 7 5.62 -17.40 -9.61
N VAL A 8 5.38 -16.47 -10.55
CA VAL A 8 4.02 -16.04 -10.90
C VAL A 8 3.20 -17.18 -11.47
N LEU A 9 3.76 -17.95 -12.40
CA LEU A 9 3.10 -19.11 -13.00
C LEU A 9 2.79 -20.19 -11.95
N ASP A 10 3.73 -20.47 -11.06
CA ASP A 10 3.55 -21.40 -9.96
C ASP A 10 2.46 -20.91 -8.97
N PHE A 11 2.43 -19.62 -8.71
CA PHE A 11 1.37 -18.97 -7.90
C PHE A 11 -0.02 -19.16 -8.53
N VAL A 12 -0.14 -18.91 -9.83
CA VAL A 12 -1.40 -19.10 -10.58
C VAL A 12 -1.82 -20.57 -10.56
N ALA A 13 -0.85 -21.49 -10.59
CA ALA A 13 -1.10 -22.93 -10.51
C ALA A 13 -1.47 -23.42 -9.11
N GLY A 14 -1.38 -22.56 -8.09
CA GLY A 14 -1.73 -22.89 -6.71
C GLY A 14 -0.61 -23.56 -5.90
N ASP A 15 0.64 -23.42 -6.33
CA ASP A 15 1.78 -23.94 -5.61
C ASP A 15 1.97 -23.22 -4.28
N LYS A 16 2.08 -23.98 -3.19
CA LYS A 16 2.14 -23.44 -1.82
C LYS A 16 3.37 -22.58 -1.57
N ASP A 17 4.53 -23.01 -2.06
CA ASP A 17 5.77 -22.26 -1.87
C ASP A 17 5.74 -20.93 -2.64
N ALA A 18 5.16 -20.96 -3.84
CA ALA A 18 4.96 -19.74 -4.63
C ALA A 18 3.98 -18.78 -3.97
N ILE A 19 2.90 -19.29 -3.40
CA ILE A 19 1.91 -18.49 -2.64
C ILE A 19 2.59 -17.80 -1.46
N GLU A 20 3.39 -18.52 -0.69
CA GLU A 20 4.13 -17.94 0.44
C GLU A 20 5.10 -16.86 -0.02
N LYS A 21 5.88 -17.11 -1.08
CA LYS A 21 6.82 -16.13 -1.62
C LYS A 21 6.13 -14.85 -2.09
N VAL A 22 5.02 -14.98 -2.80
CA VAL A 22 4.22 -13.85 -3.28
C VAL A 22 3.65 -13.07 -2.09
N TYR A 23 3.14 -13.77 -1.09
CA TYR A 23 2.64 -13.12 0.13
C TYR A 23 3.72 -12.31 0.83
N LEU A 24 4.88 -12.90 1.08
CA LEU A 24 5.99 -12.23 1.76
C LEU A 24 6.50 -11.02 0.97
N GLU A 25 6.51 -11.09 -0.34
CA GLU A 25 6.96 -9.99 -1.20
C GLU A 25 5.97 -8.82 -1.21
N TYR A 26 4.67 -9.10 -1.31
CA TYR A 26 3.66 -8.07 -1.55
C TYR A 26 2.80 -7.68 -0.33
N LYS A 27 2.93 -8.38 0.80
CA LYS A 27 2.11 -8.09 2.00
C LYS A 27 2.23 -6.65 2.47
N ASN A 28 3.42 -6.08 2.46
CA ASN A 28 3.66 -4.70 2.92
C ASN A 28 3.04 -3.69 1.95
N LEU A 29 3.14 -3.96 0.65
CA LEU A 29 2.50 -3.13 -0.37
C LEU A 29 0.97 -3.15 -0.22
N MET A 30 0.40 -4.32 -0.06
CA MET A 30 -1.05 -4.47 0.14
C MET A 30 -1.49 -3.81 1.44
N PHE A 31 -0.74 -4.01 2.53
CA PHE A 31 -0.98 -3.34 3.80
C PHE A 31 -1.02 -1.81 3.63
N PHE A 32 -0.03 -1.26 2.93
CA PHE A 32 0.04 0.18 2.69
C PHE A 32 -1.15 0.69 1.88
N VAL A 33 -1.54 -0.02 0.84
CA VAL A 33 -2.72 0.34 0.03
C VAL A 33 -3.98 0.38 0.90
N ILE A 34 -4.17 -0.60 1.75
CA ILE A 34 -5.32 -0.67 2.67
C ILE A 34 -5.24 0.44 3.72
N ALA A 35 -4.06 0.70 4.26
CA ALA A 35 -3.83 1.73 5.28
C ALA A 35 -4.14 3.16 4.80
N ASN A 36 -4.18 3.40 3.49
CA ASN A 36 -4.66 4.66 2.94
C ASN A 36 -6.16 4.90 3.14
N TYR A 37 -6.92 3.83 3.40
CA TYR A 37 -8.38 3.87 3.53
C TYR A 37 -8.87 3.51 4.92
N VAL A 38 -8.12 2.68 5.64
CA VAL A 38 -8.51 2.12 6.94
C VAL A 38 -7.41 2.41 7.95
N SER A 39 -7.77 2.86 9.14
CA SER A 39 -6.81 3.27 10.18
C SER A 39 -6.55 2.21 11.24
N SER A 40 -7.51 1.33 11.53
CA SER A 40 -7.34 0.27 12.53
C SER A 40 -6.42 -0.84 11.99
N LYS A 41 -5.33 -1.11 12.70
CA LYS A 41 -4.40 -2.18 12.34
C LYS A 41 -5.08 -3.55 12.26
N SER A 42 -5.95 -3.87 13.21
CA SER A 42 -6.70 -5.12 13.23
C SER A 42 -7.55 -5.27 11.97
N ASP A 43 -8.26 -4.21 11.58
CA ASP A 43 -9.06 -4.19 10.37
C ASP A 43 -8.19 -4.30 9.10
N ILE A 44 -7.05 -3.62 9.07
CA ILE A 44 -6.10 -3.71 7.96
C ILE A 44 -5.59 -5.14 7.81
N ASP A 45 -5.20 -5.79 8.89
CA ASP A 45 -4.71 -7.18 8.88
C ASP A 45 -5.80 -8.14 8.38
N ASP A 46 -7.03 -7.96 8.80
CA ASP A 46 -8.18 -8.77 8.35
C ASP A 46 -8.44 -8.56 6.85
N ILE A 47 -8.47 -7.31 6.40
CA ILE A 47 -8.66 -6.97 4.98
C ILE A 47 -7.51 -7.52 4.14
N LEU A 48 -6.27 -7.42 4.63
CA LEU A 48 -5.10 -7.95 3.94
C LEU A 48 -5.21 -9.46 3.73
N SER A 49 -5.54 -10.18 4.78
CA SER A 49 -5.71 -11.64 4.74
C SER A 49 -6.81 -12.05 3.77
N GLU A 50 -7.97 -11.41 3.86
CA GLU A 50 -9.10 -11.65 2.96
C GLU A 50 -8.77 -11.31 1.50
N SER A 51 -8.09 -10.19 1.29
CA SER A 51 -7.65 -9.76 -0.05
C SER A 51 -6.71 -10.78 -0.67
N PHE A 52 -5.78 -11.30 0.09
CA PHE A 52 -4.82 -12.28 -0.40
C PHE A 52 -5.49 -13.63 -0.71
N ILE A 53 -6.41 -14.08 0.12
CA ILE A 53 -7.21 -15.30 -0.15
C ILE A 53 -7.99 -15.12 -1.46
N LYS A 54 -8.66 -13.99 -1.64
CA LYS A 54 -9.39 -13.69 -2.89
C LYS A 54 -8.47 -13.64 -4.10
N ALA A 55 -7.26 -13.12 -3.92
CA ALA A 55 -6.26 -13.10 -4.98
C ALA A 55 -5.84 -14.51 -5.41
N VAL A 56 -5.55 -15.39 -4.44
CA VAL A 56 -5.19 -16.78 -4.72
C VAL A 56 -6.31 -17.53 -5.44
N GLU A 57 -7.55 -17.31 -5.02
CA GLU A 57 -8.72 -17.96 -5.62
C GLU A 57 -9.09 -17.41 -7.00
N GLY A 58 -8.89 -16.11 -7.21
CA GLY A 58 -9.36 -15.40 -8.39
C GLY A 58 -8.32 -15.17 -9.47
N VAL A 59 -7.04 -15.44 -9.22
CA VAL A 59 -5.98 -15.19 -10.19
C VAL A 59 -6.08 -16.12 -11.39
N LYS A 60 -6.11 -15.54 -12.58
CA LYS A 60 -6.14 -16.26 -13.87
C LYS A 60 -5.38 -15.46 -14.92
N ASN A 61 -4.69 -16.16 -15.81
CA ASN A 61 -4.05 -15.56 -16.99
C ASN A 61 -3.03 -14.45 -16.66
N VAL A 62 -2.39 -14.52 -15.50
CA VAL A 62 -1.33 -13.61 -15.10
C VAL A 62 0.01 -14.35 -15.24
N GLU A 63 0.92 -13.77 -16.02
CA GLU A 63 2.26 -14.35 -16.27
C GLU A 63 3.39 -13.41 -15.89
N ASP A 64 3.10 -12.15 -15.71
CA ASP A 64 4.07 -11.07 -15.50
C ASP A 64 4.02 -10.60 -14.03
N PRO A 65 5.18 -10.49 -13.33
CA PRO A 65 5.22 -9.96 -11.97
C PRO A 65 4.57 -8.57 -11.81
N ASN A 66 4.71 -7.69 -12.81
CA ASN A 66 4.09 -6.36 -12.75
C ASN A 66 2.56 -6.43 -12.82
N LYS A 67 2.04 -7.35 -13.62
CA LYS A 67 0.59 -7.60 -13.69
C LYS A 67 0.07 -8.22 -12.41
N LEU A 68 0.83 -9.12 -11.79
CA LEU A 68 0.48 -9.69 -10.49
C LEU A 68 0.42 -8.62 -9.41
N LYS A 69 1.43 -7.75 -9.36
CA LYS A 69 1.47 -6.62 -8.43
C LYS A 69 0.25 -5.71 -8.59
N ALA A 70 -0.08 -5.33 -9.82
CA ALA A 70 -1.26 -4.51 -10.12
C ALA A 70 -2.55 -5.21 -9.71
N PHE A 71 -2.67 -6.50 -9.95
CA PHE A 71 -3.80 -7.33 -9.55
C PHE A 71 -3.99 -7.34 -8.03
N LEU A 72 -2.91 -7.60 -7.29
CA LEU A 72 -2.94 -7.64 -5.82
C LEU A 72 -3.30 -6.29 -5.21
N THR A 73 -2.72 -5.21 -5.70
CA THR A 73 -3.01 -3.85 -5.22
C THR A 73 -4.45 -3.42 -5.52
N THR A 74 -4.98 -3.81 -6.67
CA THR A 74 -6.37 -3.54 -7.04
C THR A 74 -7.34 -4.27 -6.12
N ILE A 75 -7.10 -5.55 -5.83
CA ILE A 75 -7.91 -6.32 -4.89
C ILE A 75 -7.87 -5.69 -3.49
N ALA A 76 -6.69 -5.36 -2.99
CA ALA A 76 -6.51 -4.74 -1.69
C ALA A 76 -7.29 -3.42 -1.59
N LYS A 77 -7.17 -2.56 -2.59
CA LYS A 77 -7.91 -1.31 -2.67
C LYS A 77 -9.42 -1.53 -2.66
N ASN A 78 -9.91 -2.43 -3.50
CA ASN A 78 -11.34 -2.73 -3.60
C ASN A 78 -11.90 -3.29 -2.28
N GLN A 79 -11.17 -4.17 -1.62
CA GLN A 79 -11.56 -4.69 -0.32
C GLN A 79 -11.60 -3.61 0.77
N ALA A 80 -10.65 -2.70 0.76
CA ALA A 80 -10.64 -1.56 1.67
C ALA A 80 -11.83 -0.64 1.42
N LEU A 81 -12.15 -0.35 0.16
CA LEU A 81 -13.32 0.47 -0.21
C LEU A 81 -14.63 -0.23 0.18
N ASP A 82 -14.75 -1.53 -0.03
CA ASP A 82 -15.92 -2.31 0.38
C ASP A 82 -16.09 -2.32 1.90
N PHE A 83 -15.01 -2.45 2.64
CA PHE A 83 -15.00 -2.34 4.09
C PHE A 83 -15.56 -0.98 4.55
N LEU A 84 -15.11 0.11 3.92
CA LEU A 84 -15.60 1.46 4.25
C LEU A 84 -17.09 1.61 3.95
N LYS A 85 -17.58 1.05 2.86
CA LYS A 85 -19.01 1.08 2.51
C LYS A 85 -19.87 0.33 3.50
N LYS A 86 -19.40 -0.83 4.00
CA LYS A 86 -20.14 -1.67 4.96
C LYS A 86 -20.16 -1.09 6.36
N ASN A 87 -19.07 -0.41 6.77
CA ASN A 87 -18.86 0.04 8.15
C ASN A 87 -19.14 1.53 8.37
N LYS A 88 -19.50 2.26 7.32
CA LYS A 88 -20.00 3.65 7.45
C LYS A 88 -21.48 3.69 7.09
N PRO A 89 -22.37 3.81 8.09
CA PRO A 89 -23.70 4.28 7.78
C PRO A 89 -23.62 5.77 7.49
N VAL A 90 -23.75 6.12 6.21
CA VAL A 90 -24.13 7.43 5.71
C VAL A 90 -23.34 8.63 6.24
N LEU A 91 -22.57 9.20 5.29
CA LEU A 91 -22.28 10.63 5.21
C LEU A 91 -21.67 11.29 6.45
N CYS A 92 -20.40 11.62 6.31
CA CYS A 92 -19.99 13.01 6.49
C CYS A 92 -18.50 13.10 6.18
N SER A 93 -18.15 14.06 5.39
CA SER A 93 -16.79 14.58 5.25
C SER A 93 -16.14 14.94 6.60
N ASP A 94 -16.93 15.02 7.68
CA ASP A 94 -16.46 15.30 9.03
C ASP A 94 -15.95 14.05 9.79
N VAL A 95 -16.25 12.86 9.30
CA VAL A 95 -15.84 11.60 9.96
C VAL A 95 -14.43 11.17 9.52
N ILE A 96 -13.90 11.75 8.45
CA ILE A 96 -12.52 11.49 8.04
C ILE A 96 -11.51 11.99 9.08
N GLU A 97 -11.83 13.05 9.81
CA GLU A 97 -11.00 13.54 10.91
C GLU A 97 -11.08 12.66 12.16
N ASP A 98 -12.23 12.05 12.45
CA ASP A 98 -12.40 11.16 13.60
C ASP A 98 -11.80 9.76 13.41
N ILE A 99 -11.63 9.32 12.16
CA ILE A 99 -10.97 8.03 11.86
C ILE A 99 -9.46 8.12 12.10
N TYR A 100 -8.89 9.33 12.05
CA TYR A 100 -7.49 9.58 12.39
C TYR A 100 -7.25 9.79 13.89
N GLY A 101 -8.28 9.81 14.69
CA GLY A 101 -8.21 10.05 16.12
C GLY A 101 -8.47 8.80 16.94
N GLU A 102 -7.55 7.97 17.10
CA GLU A 102 -7.21 7.07 18.20
C GLU A 102 -6.58 5.75 17.70
N GLU A 103 -5.29 5.81 17.75
CA GLU A 103 -4.35 4.83 18.24
C GLU A 103 -4.46 3.38 17.76
N ASP A 104 -3.71 3.08 16.68
CA ASP A 104 -2.77 2.01 16.80
C ASP A 104 -1.43 2.41 16.12
N LYS A 105 -0.51 2.90 16.92
CA LYS A 105 0.81 3.42 16.50
C LYS A 105 1.79 2.31 16.12
N SER A 106 1.35 1.28 15.48
CA SER A 106 2.21 0.13 15.18
C SER A 106 2.89 0.19 13.82
N ASN A 107 2.73 1.27 13.09
CA ASN A 107 3.57 1.52 11.93
C ASN A 107 4.57 2.64 12.28
N ASP A 108 5.61 2.26 13.02
CA ASP A 108 6.60 3.20 13.57
C ASP A 108 7.19 4.15 12.52
N PHE A 109 7.38 3.68 11.28
CA PHE A 109 7.94 4.50 10.23
C PHE A 109 6.95 5.58 9.78
N LEU A 110 5.70 5.21 9.48
CA LEU A 110 4.69 6.19 9.07
C LEU A 110 4.40 7.21 10.16
N SER A 111 4.28 6.76 11.39
CA SER A 111 4.02 7.65 12.53
C SER A 111 5.15 8.64 12.79
N LEU A 112 6.38 8.29 12.41
CA LEU A 112 7.53 9.20 12.51
C LEU A 112 7.52 10.28 11.42
N ILE A 113 7.10 9.95 10.22
CA ILE A 113 7.19 10.87 9.07
C ILE A 113 5.93 11.67 8.81
N GLU A 114 4.76 11.14 9.13
CA GLU A 114 3.47 11.83 8.91
C GLU A 114 3.40 13.23 9.51
N PRO A 115 3.81 13.46 10.76
CA PRO A 115 3.76 14.81 11.33
C PRO A 115 4.68 15.82 10.66
N LEU A 116 5.68 15.35 9.93
CA LEU A 116 6.71 16.18 9.31
C LEU A 116 6.42 16.49 7.83
N LEU A 117 5.55 15.71 7.21
CA LEU A 117 5.33 15.74 5.76
C LEU A 117 3.86 15.99 5.44
N THR A 118 3.62 16.57 4.26
CA THR A 118 2.27 16.61 3.70
C THR A 118 1.87 15.20 3.23
N ASN A 119 0.57 14.96 3.06
CA ASN A 119 0.06 13.66 2.59
C ASN A 119 0.71 13.22 1.27
N LYS A 120 0.89 14.14 0.33
CA LYS A 120 1.52 13.83 -0.96
C LYS A 120 3.00 13.49 -0.81
N GLU A 121 3.71 14.20 0.04
CA GLU A 121 5.12 13.90 0.36
C GLU A 121 5.25 12.54 1.03
N THR A 122 4.38 12.23 1.99
CA THR A 122 4.35 10.93 2.67
C THR A 122 4.17 9.79 1.67
N ILE A 123 3.23 9.91 0.76
CA ILE A 123 2.95 8.91 -0.28
C ILE A 123 4.18 8.68 -1.15
N VAL A 124 4.79 9.75 -1.66
CA VAL A 124 5.95 9.66 -2.54
C VAL A 124 7.15 9.02 -1.82
N VAL A 125 7.43 9.43 -0.59
CA VAL A 125 8.51 8.87 0.24
C VAL A 125 8.27 7.39 0.50
N TYR A 126 7.06 7.02 0.83
CA TYR A 126 6.71 5.65 1.15
C TYR A 126 6.91 4.73 -0.06
N TYR A 127 6.40 5.12 -1.21
CA TYR A 127 6.60 4.35 -2.45
C TYR A 127 8.08 4.29 -2.86
N LYS A 128 8.80 5.38 -2.71
CA LYS A 128 10.19 5.45 -3.14
C LYS A 128 11.15 4.71 -2.22
N ILE A 129 11.04 4.92 -0.92
CA ILE A 129 11.99 4.37 0.06
C ILE A 129 11.56 2.97 0.50
N TYR A 130 10.33 2.81 0.94
CA TYR A 130 9.86 1.55 1.54
C TYR A 130 9.64 0.47 0.48
N PHE A 131 9.02 0.82 -0.64
CA PHE A 131 8.72 -0.13 -1.72
C PHE A 131 9.72 -0.12 -2.87
N SER A 132 10.68 0.80 -2.85
CA SER A 132 11.70 0.93 -3.92
C SER A 132 11.09 1.08 -5.33
N TYR A 133 9.98 1.80 -5.44
CA TYR A 133 9.33 2.05 -6.72
C TYR A 133 10.16 2.96 -7.61
N THR A 134 10.11 2.72 -8.91
CA THR A 134 10.63 3.67 -9.90
C THR A 134 9.70 4.89 -9.99
N TRP A 135 10.20 5.99 -10.52
CA TRP A 135 9.39 7.18 -10.71
C TRP A 135 8.16 6.91 -11.60
N GLN A 136 8.32 6.10 -12.62
CA GLN A 136 7.22 5.71 -13.52
C GLN A 136 6.15 4.91 -12.79
N GLU A 137 6.56 3.99 -11.92
CA GLU A 137 5.62 3.23 -11.08
C GLU A 137 4.86 4.14 -10.12
N ILE A 138 5.52 5.11 -9.51
CA ILE A 138 4.88 6.10 -8.63
C ILE A 138 3.84 6.92 -9.41
N VAL A 139 4.18 7.38 -10.62
CA VAL A 139 3.24 8.10 -11.49
C VAL A 139 2.01 7.26 -11.78
N LYS A 140 2.23 5.99 -12.11
CA LYS A 140 1.13 5.05 -12.43
C LYS A 140 0.21 4.82 -11.23
N GLU A 141 0.78 4.64 -10.04
CA GLU A 141 0.01 4.31 -8.84
C GLU A 141 -0.68 5.53 -8.22
N THR A 142 -0.06 6.69 -8.29
CA THR A 142 -0.55 7.90 -7.59
C THR A 142 -1.21 8.92 -8.51
N GLY A 143 -0.93 8.86 -9.82
CA GLY A 143 -1.34 9.92 -10.76
C GLY A 143 -0.55 11.22 -10.63
N ILE A 144 0.43 11.28 -9.73
CA ILE A 144 1.29 12.46 -9.57
C ILE A 144 2.33 12.49 -10.70
N PRO A 145 2.44 13.58 -11.48
CA PRO A 145 3.45 13.68 -12.53
C PRO A 145 4.87 13.49 -11.99
N GLU A 146 5.76 12.91 -12.79
CA GLU A 146 7.13 12.58 -12.37
C GLU A 146 7.88 13.79 -11.82
N THR A 147 7.81 14.94 -12.50
CA THR A 147 8.46 16.17 -12.06
C THR A 147 7.96 16.61 -10.69
N THR A 148 6.67 16.53 -10.45
CA THR A 148 6.05 16.84 -9.16
C THR A 148 6.46 15.82 -8.10
N ALA A 149 6.47 14.53 -8.43
CA ALA A 149 6.87 13.46 -7.51
C ALA A 149 8.33 13.63 -7.07
N ARG A 150 9.22 13.94 -7.99
CA ARG A 150 10.64 14.23 -7.69
C ARG A 150 10.79 15.46 -6.77
N ARG A 151 10.05 16.51 -7.05
CA ARG A 151 10.06 17.73 -6.22
C ARG A 151 9.54 17.44 -4.81
N LEU A 152 8.45 16.70 -4.69
CA LEU A 152 7.89 16.31 -3.40
C LEU A 152 8.88 15.45 -2.61
N TYR A 153 9.58 14.54 -3.26
CA TYR A 153 10.59 13.68 -2.64
C TYR A 153 11.77 14.50 -2.10
N GLU A 154 12.30 15.45 -2.89
CA GLU A 154 13.39 16.33 -2.44
C GLU A 154 12.95 17.23 -1.28
N SER A 155 11.75 17.80 -1.35
CA SER A 155 11.16 18.59 -0.26
C SER A 155 11.01 17.73 1.01
N ALA A 156 10.52 16.51 0.87
CA ALA A 156 10.37 15.57 1.98
C ALA A 156 11.71 15.22 2.61
N LYS A 157 12.74 14.97 1.81
CA LYS A 157 14.09 14.68 2.32
C LYS A 157 14.63 15.82 3.18
N GLU A 158 14.45 17.06 2.75
CA GLU A 158 14.89 18.23 3.53
C GLU A 158 14.13 18.34 4.85
N LYS A 159 12.82 18.16 4.82
CA LYS A 159 12.00 18.20 6.03
C LYS A 159 12.37 17.08 7.02
N LEU A 160 12.64 15.88 6.51
CA LEU A 160 13.05 14.74 7.34
C LEU A 160 14.42 14.97 7.95
N LYS A 161 15.37 15.53 7.21
CA LYS A 161 16.69 15.91 7.77
C LYS A 161 16.56 16.89 8.93
N LYS A 162 15.69 17.89 8.81
CA LYS A 162 15.47 18.88 9.86
C LYS A 162 14.66 18.33 11.05
N GLY A 163 13.69 17.47 10.78
CA GLY A 163 12.78 16.94 11.79
C GLY A 163 13.32 15.75 12.57
N LEU A 164 14.22 14.95 11.99
CA LEU A 164 14.79 13.77 12.61
C LEU A 164 16.15 14.02 13.27
N VAL A 165 16.75 15.17 13.03
CA VAL A 165 17.98 15.58 13.72
C VAL A 165 17.60 16.24 15.02
N VAL A 166 17.78 15.53 16.10
CA VAL A 166 17.64 16.05 17.45
C VAL A 166 19.01 16.23 18.06
#